data_af7b8c3707cd68f87a776772db2295b5
#
_entry.id   af7b8c3707cd68f87a776772db2295b5
#
_cell.length_a   1.000
_cell.length_b   1.000
_cell.length_c   1.000
_cell.angle_alpha   90.00
_cell.angle_beta   90.00
_cell.angle_gamma   90.00
#
_symmetry.space_group_name_H-M   'P 1'
#
loop_
_entity.id
_entity.type
_entity.pdbx_description
1 polymer ?
#
loop_
_entity_poly.entity_id
_entity_poly.type
_entity_poly.pdbx_seq_one_letter_code
_entity_poly.pdbx_strand_id
1 'polypeptide(L)'
;MLANMACSLIEHKRINTTVAKAKALKQFVEPLITKSKADTTHNRRIVFSYLRSKYAVTDLFRDVAAKVGDRPGGYTRIIKVGNRLGDNADMAMIELVDFNELYNGGKKEVKKAKSRRGGKAKKSDEVEAAPVAEAPVADAEPTTEAAE
;
A
#
# COMPACT_ATOMS: atom_id res chain seq x y z
N MET A 1 17.23 -13.79 16.37
CA MET A 1 17.57 -13.86 14.94
C MET A 1 16.43 -13.37 14.07
N LEU A 2 15.24 -14.02 14.03
CA LEU A 2 14.13 -13.60 13.17
C LEU A 2 13.68 -12.15 13.40
N ALA A 3 13.64 -11.67 14.66
CA ALA A 3 13.29 -10.28 14.95
C ALA A 3 14.27 -9.28 14.30
N ASN A 4 15.59 -9.52 14.38
CA ASN A 4 16.58 -8.64 13.76
C ASN A 4 16.46 -8.66 12.22
N MET A 5 16.26 -9.86 11.63
CA MET A 5 16.01 -9.97 10.18
C MET A 5 14.73 -9.26 9.76
N ALA A 6 13.68 -9.31 10.59
CA ALA A 6 12.44 -8.57 10.35
C ALA A 6 12.64 -7.05 10.39
N CYS A 7 13.41 -6.54 11.36
CA CYS A 7 13.79 -5.13 11.42
C CYS A 7 14.55 -4.72 10.15
N SER A 8 15.56 -5.49 9.74
CA SER A 8 16.33 -5.22 8.52
C SER A 8 15.44 -5.28 7.26
N LEU A 9 14.46 -6.20 7.19
CA LEU A 9 13.52 -6.26 6.07
C LEU A 9 12.60 -5.04 6.02
N ILE A 10 12.13 -4.55 7.16
CA ILE A 10 11.29 -3.35 7.25
C ILE A 10 12.09 -2.10 6.86
N GLU A 11 13.34 -1.99 7.26
CA GLU A 11 14.23 -0.86 6.98
C GLU A 11 14.65 -0.85 5.50
N HIS A 12 15.23 -1.94 5.03
CA HIS A 12 15.79 -2.02 3.67
C HIS A 12 14.81 -2.49 2.60
N LYS A 13 13.59 -2.94 2.97
CA LYS A 13 12.52 -3.41 2.09
C LYS A 13 12.84 -4.73 1.35
N ARG A 14 14.10 -5.14 1.28
CA ARG A 14 14.59 -6.41 0.73
C ARG A 14 15.89 -6.83 1.40
N ILE A 15 16.07 -8.12 1.63
CA ILE A 15 17.30 -8.70 2.21
C ILE A 15 17.62 -10.03 1.55
N ASN A 16 18.91 -10.36 1.49
CA ASN A 16 19.40 -11.65 1.00
C ASN A 16 19.66 -12.58 2.18
N THR A 17 19.16 -13.83 2.10
CA THR A 17 19.33 -14.83 3.14
C THR A 17 19.17 -16.24 2.57
N THR A 18 19.26 -17.28 3.40
CA THR A 18 18.99 -18.64 2.93
C THR A 18 17.49 -18.88 2.79
N VAL A 19 17.11 -19.78 1.87
CA VAL A 19 15.70 -20.14 1.58
C VAL A 19 14.94 -20.54 2.86
N ALA A 20 15.57 -21.34 3.73
CA ALA A 20 14.96 -21.78 4.99
C ALA A 20 14.66 -20.60 5.92
N LYS A 21 15.62 -19.69 6.08
CA LYS A 21 15.44 -18.48 6.90
C LYS A 21 14.38 -17.53 6.29
N ALA A 22 14.36 -17.37 4.96
CA ALA A 22 13.35 -16.57 4.27
C ALA A 22 11.92 -17.11 4.50
N LYS A 23 11.74 -18.44 4.42
CA LYS A 23 10.44 -19.06 4.71
C LYS A 23 9.98 -18.83 6.16
N ALA A 24 10.86 -19.01 7.13
CA ALA A 24 10.56 -18.75 8.53
C ALA A 24 10.28 -17.25 8.78
N LEU A 25 11.06 -16.36 8.15
CA LEU A 25 10.87 -14.92 8.26
C LEU A 25 9.52 -14.47 7.68
N LYS A 26 9.09 -15.05 6.56
CA LYS A 26 7.78 -14.80 5.98
C LYS A 26 6.65 -15.06 7.00
N GLN A 27 6.66 -16.23 7.64
CA GLN A 27 5.65 -16.60 8.65
C GLN A 27 5.68 -15.67 9.87
N PHE A 28 6.84 -15.12 10.20
CA PHE A 28 7.01 -14.20 11.33
C PHE A 28 6.54 -12.78 10.99
N VAL A 29 6.86 -12.26 9.80
CA VAL A 29 6.61 -10.86 9.43
C VAL A 29 5.18 -10.61 8.96
N GLU A 30 4.57 -11.53 8.21
CA GLU A 30 3.22 -11.32 7.63
C GLU A 30 2.14 -11.01 8.68
N PRO A 31 2.07 -11.70 9.85
CA PRO A 31 1.12 -11.33 10.89
C PRO A 31 1.37 -9.95 11.50
N LEU A 32 2.63 -9.49 11.55
CA LEU A 32 2.99 -8.16 12.07
C LEU A 32 2.52 -7.07 11.09
N ILE A 33 2.69 -7.29 9.78
CA ILE A 33 2.17 -6.38 8.74
C ILE A 33 0.65 -6.34 8.79
N THR A 34 -0.04 -7.47 8.99
CA THR A 34 -1.49 -7.46 9.13
C THR A 34 -1.95 -6.62 10.34
N LYS A 35 -1.24 -6.71 11.47
CA LYS A 35 -1.53 -5.90 12.66
C LYS A 35 -1.24 -4.42 12.45
N SER A 36 -0.27 -4.07 11.61
CA SER A 36 0.08 -2.67 11.35
C SER A 36 -0.97 -1.90 10.53
N LYS A 37 -1.89 -2.57 9.86
CA LYS A 37 -3.00 -1.93 9.13
C LYS A 37 -3.95 -1.18 10.05
N ALA A 38 -4.17 -1.67 11.26
CA ALA A 38 -4.96 -1.00 12.28
C ALA A 38 -4.02 -0.30 13.26
N ASP A 39 -3.85 1.01 13.12
CA ASP A 39 -2.95 1.80 13.96
C ASP A 39 -3.59 2.08 15.33
N THR A 40 -3.49 1.09 16.22
CA THR A 40 -3.90 1.21 17.61
C THR A 40 -2.69 1.10 18.54
N THR A 41 -2.77 1.76 19.70
CA THR A 41 -1.73 1.65 20.74
C THR A 41 -1.48 0.20 21.14
N HIS A 42 -2.52 -0.63 21.18
CA HIS A 42 -2.42 -2.04 21.49
C HIS A 42 -1.60 -2.79 20.41
N ASN A 43 -1.89 -2.60 19.14
CA ASN A 43 -1.15 -3.24 18.04
C ASN A 43 0.30 -2.77 18.01
N ARG A 44 0.58 -1.50 18.24
CA ARG A 44 1.95 -0.97 18.37
C ARG A 44 2.72 -1.67 19.48
N ARG A 45 2.12 -1.87 20.66
CA ARG A 45 2.74 -2.59 21.78
C ARG A 45 3.02 -4.05 21.45
N ILE A 46 2.07 -4.76 20.79
CA ILE A 46 2.26 -6.14 20.36
C ILE A 46 3.41 -6.22 19.36
N VAL A 47 3.41 -5.41 18.31
CA VAL A 47 4.46 -5.41 17.28
C VAL A 47 5.81 -5.08 17.90
N PHE A 48 5.87 -4.12 18.84
CA PHE A 48 7.10 -3.80 19.56
C PHE A 48 7.63 -4.97 20.38
N SER A 49 6.77 -5.76 21.02
CA SER A 49 7.22 -6.94 21.81
C SER A 49 7.92 -7.99 20.95
N TYR A 50 7.56 -8.10 19.66
CA TYR A 50 8.20 -9.00 18.70
C TYR A 50 9.47 -8.43 18.06
N LEU A 51 9.44 -7.16 17.65
CA LEU A 51 10.55 -6.52 16.91
C LEU A 51 11.61 -5.96 17.84
N ARG A 52 11.24 -5.43 19.01
CA ARG A 52 12.11 -4.79 20.01
C ARG A 52 12.90 -3.59 19.49
N SER A 53 12.50 -3.00 18.39
CA SER A 53 13.08 -1.81 17.78
C SER A 53 12.00 -0.76 17.56
N LYS A 54 12.18 0.43 18.16
CA LYS A 54 11.26 1.56 18.00
C LYS A 54 11.24 2.09 16.55
N TYR A 55 12.39 2.10 15.90
CA TYR A 55 12.53 2.58 14.51
C TYR A 55 11.79 1.67 13.54
N ALA A 56 12.04 0.35 13.61
CA ALA A 56 11.35 -0.62 12.77
C ALA A 56 9.82 -0.59 12.96
N VAL A 57 9.33 -0.37 14.19
CA VAL A 57 7.89 -0.21 14.45
C VAL A 57 7.36 1.06 13.81
N THR A 58 8.07 2.18 13.94
CA THR A 58 7.66 3.45 13.32
C THR A 58 7.56 3.31 11.81
N ASP A 59 8.59 2.75 11.16
CA ASP A 59 8.63 2.55 9.71
C ASP A 59 7.56 1.57 9.23
N LEU A 60 7.25 0.53 10.04
CA LEU A 60 6.21 -0.43 9.73
C LEU A 60 4.83 0.23 9.67
N PHE A 61 4.47 1.05 10.67
CA PHE A 61 3.16 1.71 10.73
C PHE A 61 3.06 2.92 9.79
N ARG A 62 4.17 3.65 9.57
CA ARG A 62 4.18 4.83 8.69
C ARG A 62 4.26 4.46 7.22
N ASP A 63 5.30 3.70 6.85
CA ASP A 63 5.65 3.49 5.45
C ASP A 63 5.05 2.19 4.90
N VAL A 64 5.20 1.09 5.63
CA VAL A 64 4.80 -0.23 5.13
C VAL A 64 3.28 -0.36 5.13
N ALA A 65 2.61 0.03 6.22
CA ALA A 65 1.15 -0.04 6.31
C ALA A 65 0.46 0.80 5.23
N ALA A 66 0.98 2.00 4.94
CA ALA A 66 0.45 2.89 3.91
C ALA A 66 0.55 2.28 2.50
N LYS A 67 1.69 1.63 2.16
CA LYS A 67 1.88 1.00 0.84
C LYS A 67 1.13 -0.31 0.67
N VAL A 68 1.02 -1.11 1.73
CA VAL A 68 0.30 -2.39 1.70
C VAL A 68 -1.21 -2.18 1.50
N GLY A 69 -1.77 -1.11 2.07
CA GLY A 69 -3.18 -0.76 1.89
C GLY A 69 -4.13 -1.91 2.19
N ASP A 70 -5.06 -2.18 1.27
CA ASP A 70 -6.13 -3.18 1.44
C ASP A 70 -5.72 -4.60 1.03
N ARG A 71 -4.47 -4.86 0.67
CA ARG A 71 -4.02 -6.21 0.30
C ARG A 71 -4.33 -7.22 1.41
N PRO A 72 -5.07 -8.31 1.16
CA PRO A 72 -5.52 -9.24 2.21
C PRO A 72 -4.40 -10.10 2.79
N GLY A 73 -3.24 -10.25 2.09
CA GLY A 73 -2.12 -11.06 2.51
C GLY A 73 -1.04 -11.19 1.44
N GLY A 74 0.00 -12.00 1.70
CA GLY A 74 1.08 -12.21 0.76
C GLY A 74 1.92 -10.95 0.54
N TYR A 75 2.26 -10.26 1.62
CA TYR A 75 3.03 -9.02 1.59
C TYR A 75 4.49 -9.20 1.21
N THR A 76 4.99 -10.43 1.33
CA THR A 76 6.38 -10.76 1.08
C THR A 76 6.52 -11.71 -0.11
N ARG A 77 7.60 -11.54 -0.88
CA ARG A 77 8.00 -12.42 -1.98
C ARG A 77 9.38 -12.99 -1.71
N ILE A 78 9.57 -14.27 -2.01
CA ILE A 78 10.86 -14.94 -1.91
C ILE A 78 11.30 -15.32 -3.32
N ILE A 79 12.46 -14.81 -3.72
CA ILE A 79 13.08 -15.07 -5.02
C ILE A 79 14.35 -15.89 -4.77
N LYS A 80 14.47 -17.09 -5.38
CA LYS A 80 15.70 -17.88 -5.29
C LYS A 80 16.80 -17.24 -6.13
N VAL A 81 17.99 -17.11 -5.56
CA VAL A 81 19.13 -16.47 -6.20
C VAL A 81 20.17 -17.49 -6.69
N GLY A 82 20.20 -18.67 -6.10
CA GLY A 82 21.17 -19.72 -6.40
C GLY A 82 21.81 -20.22 -5.10
N ASN A 83 22.95 -20.88 -5.22
CA ASN A 83 23.65 -21.50 -4.12
C ASN A 83 24.86 -20.65 -3.72
N ARG A 84 25.17 -20.63 -2.42
CA ARG A 84 26.34 -19.92 -1.90
C ARG A 84 27.59 -20.80 -2.06
N LEU A 85 28.66 -20.18 -2.58
CA LEU A 85 29.95 -20.84 -2.68
C LEU A 85 30.49 -21.16 -1.27
N GLY A 86 31.03 -22.34 -1.09
CA GLY A 86 31.63 -22.82 0.16
C GLY A 86 30.76 -23.87 0.84
N ASP A 87 29.50 -23.58 1.17
CA ASP A 87 28.59 -24.50 1.87
C ASP A 87 27.41 -24.99 1.04
N ASN A 88 27.34 -24.57 -0.23
CA ASN A 88 26.28 -24.90 -1.18
C ASN A 88 24.84 -24.65 -0.65
N ALA A 89 24.70 -23.71 0.31
CA ALA A 89 23.40 -23.37 0.85
C ALA A 89 22.53 -22.63 -0.17
N ASP A 90 21.25 -23.04 -0.32
CA ASP A 90 20.27 -22.34 -1.16
C ASP A 90 20.03 -20.93 -0.65
N MET A 91 20.33 -19.94 -1.46
CA MET A 91 20.13 -18.52 -1.18
C MET A 91 18.82 -18.00 -1.79
N ALA A 92 18.22 -17.06 -1.09
CA ALA A 92 17.03 -16.35 -1.55
C ALA A 92 17.07 -14.89 -1.14
N MET A 93 16.46 -14.06 -1.95
CA MET A 93 16.10 -12.70 -1.61
C MET A 93 14.64 -12.68 -1.16
N ILE A 94 14.38 -12.12 0.01
CA ILE A 94 13.03 -11.81 0.47
C ILE A 94 12.80 -10.31 0.35
N GLU A 95 11.66 -9.92 -0.19
CA GLU A 95 11.30 -8.52 -0.41
C GLU A 95 9.84 -8.25 -0.03
N LEU A 96 9.54 -6.99 0.27
CA LEU A 96 8.17 -6.49 0.39
C LEU A 96 7.65 -6.18 -1.01
N VAL A 97 6.58 -6.86 -1.42
CA VAL A 97 6.04 -6.82 -2.80
C VAL A 97 5.69 -5.40 -3.25
N ASP A 98 5.09 -4.61 -2.35
CA ASP A 98 4.58 -3.27 -2.67
C ASP A 98 5.68 -2.20 -2.82
N PHE A 99 6.92 -2.54 -2.47
CA PHE A 99 8.10 -1.69 -2.63
C PHE A 99 8.92 -2.01 -3.89
N ASN A 100 8.54 -3.02 -4.66
CA ASN A 100 9.23 -3.38 -5.88
C ASN A 100 8.62 -2.64 -7.07
N GLU A 101 9.32 -1.61 -7.54
CA GLU A 101 8.88 -0.76 -8.66
C GLU A 101 8.94 -1.47 -10.00
N LEU A 102 9.90 -2.38 -10.19
CA LEU A 102 10.10 -3.10 -11.44
C LEU A 102 8.93 -4.03 -11.79
N TYR A 103 8.40 -4.74 -10.77
CA TYR A 103 7.28 -5.66 -10.95
C TYR A 103 5.90 -5.00 -10.78
N ASN A 104 5.83 -3.90 -10.02
CA ASN A 104 4.58 -3.16 -9.84
C ASN A 104 4.32 -2.15 -10.95
N GLY A 105 5.36 -1.70 -11.68
CA GLY A 105 5.25 -0.82 -12.85
C GLY A 105 4.52 -1.43 -14.05
N GLY A 106 4.23 -2.73 -14.03
CA GLY A 106 3.53 -3.45 -15.11
C GLY A 106 2.01 -3.31 -15.14
N LYS A 107 1.38 -2.67 -14.16
CA LYS A 107 0.00 -2.23 -14.29
C LYS A 107 -0.06 -0.92 -15.09
N LYS A 108 0.35 -0.94 -16.36
CA LYS A 108 -0.15 0.02 -17.32
C LYS A 108 -1.66 -0.13 -17.31
N GLU A 109 -2.36 0.94 -16.92
CA GLU A 109 -3.79 1.05 -17.18
C GLU A 109 -4.00 0.71 -18.66
N VAL A 110 -4.61 -0.42 -18.92
CA VAL A 110 -5.13 -0.72 -20.23
C VAL A 110 -6.24 0.29 -20.44
N LYS A 111 -5.90 1.46 -20.98
CA LYS A 111 -6.88 2.38 -21.53
C LYS A 111 -7.66 1.54 -22.53
N LYS A 112 -8.89 1.16 -22.16
CA LYS A 112 -9.83 0.51 -23.06
C LYS A 112 -9.90 1.41 -24.29
N ALA A 113 -9.25 0.98 -25.38
CA ALA A 113 -9.37 1.61 -26.65
C ALA A 113 -10.86 1.53 -26.99
N LYS A 114 -11.55 2.69 -27.00
CA LYS A 114 -12.89 2.80 -27.53
C LYS A 114 -12.82 2.31 -28.97
N SER A 115 -13.34 1.10 -29.19
CA SER A 115 -13.57 0.55 -30.51
C SER A 115 -14.41 1.57 -31.30
N ARG A 116 -13.74 2.25 -32.21
CA ARG A 116 -14.41 2.99 -33.27
C ARG A 116 -15.01 1.99 -34.25
N ARG A 117 -16.15 1.47 -33.95
CA ARG A 117 -16.99 0.84 -34.98
C ARG A 117 -17.98 1.90 -35.48
N GLY A 118 -17.77 2.31 -36.72
CA GLY A 118 -18.59 3.23 -37.41
C GLY A 118 -20.02 2.71 -37.58
N GLY A 119 -20.94 3.60 -37.47
CA GLY A 119 -22.37 3.44 -37.84
C GLY A 119 -22.86 4.81 -38.26
N LYS A 120 -23.03 4.93 -39.57
CA LYS A 120 -23.47 6.06 -40.34
C LYS A 120 -24.99 6.27 -40.16
N ALA A 121 -25.39 7.56 -40.27
CA ALA A 121 -26.73 8.11 -40.52
C ALA A 121 -27.62 8.34 -39.28
N LYS A 122 -28.34 9.46 -39.13
CA LYS A 122 -29.01 10.35 -40.07
C LYS A 122 -29.45 11.63 -39.34
N LYS A 123 -29.46 12.68 -40.03
CA LYS A 123 -29.85 14.06 -39.81
C LYS A 123 -31.32 14.24 -39.46
N SER A 124 -31.65 15.14 -38.55
CA SER A 124 -32.76 16.07 -38.50
C SER A 124 -32.63 16.90 -37.23
N ASP A 125 -32.25 18.11 -37.34
CA ASP A 125 -33.00 19.37 -37.35
C ASP A 125 -33.73 19.72 -36.05
N GLU A 126 -33.22 20.86 -35.52
CA GLU A 126 -33.94 22.06 -35.05
C GLU A 126 -34.67 21.96 -33.70
N VAL A 127 -34.55 22.82 -32.78
CA VAL A 127 -34.64 24.27 -32.59
C VAL A 127 -34.34 24.60 -31.12
N GLU A 128 -33.48 25.53 -30.88
CA GLU A 128 -33.56 26.79 -30.14
C GLU A 128 -34.22 26.81 -28.74
N ALA A 129 -33.50 27.21 -27.76
CA ALA A 129 -33.65 28.41 -26.90
C ALA A 129 -32.90 28.31 -25.59
N ALA A 130 -31.90 29.12 -25.42
CA ALA A 130 -31.54 29.71 -24.16
C ALA A 130 -32.44 30.95 -23.93
N PRO A 131 -32.42 31.71 -22.86
CA PRO A 131 -31.56 31.76 -21.70
C PRO A 131 -32.27 32.17 -20.37
N VAL A 132 -31.46 32.74 -19.46
CA VAL A 132 -31.76 33.66 -18.34
C VAL A 132 -31.84 32.99 -16.96
N ALA A 133 -30.79 33.09 -16.16
CA ALA A 133 -30.39 34.13 -15.20
C ALA A 133 -31.36 34.24 -14.01
N GLU A 134 -30.84 34.04 -12.83
CA GLU A 134 -30.69 35.06 -11.78
C GLU A 134 -30.40 34.42 -10.42
N ALA A 135 -29.29 34.79 -9.84
CA ALA A 135 -29.13 34.90 -8.41
C ALA A 135 -29.83 36.21 -7.98
N PRO A 136 -30.15 36.53 -6.75
CA PRO A 136 -29.20 36.67 -5.67
C PRO A 136 -29.73 36.58 -4.20
N VAL A 137 -28.76 36.55 -3.32
CA VAL A 137 -28.52 37.33 -2.06
C VAL A 137 -29.44 37.23 -0.85
N ALA A 138 -28.72 37.22 0.25
CA ALA A 138 -28.88 37.91 1.54
C ALA A 138 -29.31 37.01 2.67
N ASP A 139 -28.42 36.87 3.60
CA ASP A 139 -28.13 37.75 4.76
C ASP A 139 -28.94 37.41 5.98
N ALA A 140 -28.28 37.04 7.03
CA ALA A 140 -28.37 37.61 8.39
C ALA A 140 -27.83 36.66 9.46
N GLU A 141 -26.65 36.93 9.92
CA GLU A 141 -26.39 36.97 11.37
C GLU A 141 -27.21 38.11 11.97
N PRO A 142 -27.36 38.30 13.26
CA PRO A 142 -26.51 37.90 14.38
C PRO A 142 -27.24 37.71 15.73
N THR A 143 -26.40 37.67 16.78
CA THR A 143 -26.60 38.13 18.19
C THR A 143 -27.00 37.08 19.23
N THR A 144 -26.04 36.76 20.08
CA THR A 144 -25.71 37.23 21.44
C THR A 144 -26.73 36.87 22.55
N GLU A 145 -26.22 36.39 23.58
CA GLU A 145 -26.14 36.75 25.02
C GLU A 145 -26.33 35.50 25.85
N ALA A 146 -25.39 35.08 26.65
CA ALA A 146 -24.93 35.57 27.94
C ALA A 146 -25.74 34.97 29.13
N ALA A 147 -24.95 34.49 30.06
CA ALA A 147 -25.20 34.42 31.52
C ALA A 147 -26.09 33.24 32.05
N GLU A 148 -25.58 32.34 32.76
CA GLU A 148 -25.34 32.28 34.20
C GLU A 148 -24.52 31.05 34.58
#